data_71c5cf2ff008df615cbdcc52173d7ace
#
_entry.id   71c5cf2ff008df615cbdcc52173d7ace
#
_cell.length_a   1.000
_cell.length_b   1.000
_cell.length_c   1.000
_cell.angle_alpha   90.00
_cell.angle_beta   90.00
_cell.angle_gamma   90.00
#
_symmetry.space_group_name_H-M   'P 1'
#
loop_
_entity.id
_entity.type
_entity.pdbx_description
1 polymer ?
#
loop_
_entity_poly.entity_id
_entity_poly.type
_entity_poly.pdbx_seq_one_letter_code
_entity_poly.pdbx_strand_id
1 'polypeptide(L)'
;MILHVTPHLPPDQAANALLPVHLGTWSREAGEEVAYLAHPPRAGAPAPAPGPVTWVEPTRGSGLRRMLRIESLAAARRIARAAAPLLERAGLVHLHGNGLLTEVVSWLAARRGLPTVLTLYGTEVWHYRRRRPVDLFTRMYVRADRVTFYSAGLHDRALAIGLGRPGLSVTYPPVVERFAPASDEERRALRRSLNLTRRLVLVNVKRLHPLAGQRYLIDAFAALLREHPDAELVICGTGPLRAELEGRASALGIAGHVRFAGLVDNERVADYNRAADLFVLPSLLEALPTVAVEALACGTPVVSADHPGGVELHTLFGEDVTVVPREQDAPLAEALSRFLAAPRRTLPATEATLAREFRPHAVRDRYLAVYRAAREQHTAR
;
A
#
# COMPACT_ATOMS: atom_id res chain seq x y z
N MET A 1 17.96 13.21 15.76
CA MET A 1 16.52 13.25 15.41
C MET A 1 16.32 12.84 13.95
N ILE A 2 15.34 11.98 13.66
CA ILE A 2 14.89 11.65 12.31
C ILE A 2 13.66 12.51 11.98
N LEU A 3 13.70 13.27 10.88
CA LEU A 3 12.58 14.06 10.39
C LEU A 3 11.86 13.31 9.27
N HIS A 4 10.64 12.86 9.53
CA HIS A 4 9.75 12.31 8.50
C HIS A 4 8.97 13.43 7.81
N VAL A 5 9.05 13.49 6.49
CA VAL A 5 8.34 14.45 5.65
C VAL A 5 7.37 13.69 4.76
N THR A 6 6.07 13.83 5.02
CA THR A 6 5.03 13.06 4.32
C THR A 6 3.82 13.93 3.99
N PRO A 7 3.18 13.75 2.81
CA PRO A 7 1.95 14.46 2.48
C PRO A 7 0.74 13.99 3.29
N HIS A 8 0.84 12.82 3.96
CA HIS A 8 -0.28 12.18 4.67
C HIS A 8 0.18 11.63 6.00
N LEU A 9 -0.70 11.68 7.00
CA LEU A 9 -0.63 10.94 8.25
C LEU A 9 -2.03 10.41 8.59
N PRO A 10 -2.16 9.42 9.49
CA PRO A 10 -3.47 8.95 9.95
C PRO A 10 -4.36 10.11 10.45
N PRO A 11 -5.67 10.05 10.19
CA PRO A 11 -6.46 8.88 9.80
C PRO A 11 -6.46 8.54 8.28
N ASP A 12 -5.66 9.24 7.45
CA ASP A 12 -5.50 8.85 6.06
C ASP A 12 -4.95 7.41 5.97
N GLN A 13 -5.59 6.54 5.19
CA GLN A 13 -5.24 5.11 5.08
C GLN A 13 -4.35 4.80 3.86
N ALA A 14 -3.56 5.76 3.44
CA ALA A 14 -2.60 5.55 2.36
C ALA A 14 -1.27 4.95 2.87
N ALA A 15 -0.57 4.19 2.05
CA ALA A 15 0.72 3.59 2.42
C ALA A 15 1.74 4.64 2.92
N ASN A 16 1.77 5.81 2.29
CA ASN A 16 2.60 6.95 2.69
C ASN A 16 2.06 7.74 3.91
N ALA A 17 0.96 7.28 4.52
CA ALA A 17 0.48 7.75 5.82
C ALA A 17 0.86 6.77 6.94
N LEU A 18 0.75 5.47 6.69
CA LEU A 18 0.94 4.43 7.70
C LEU A 18 2.43 4.10 7.93
N LEU A 19 3.20 3.94 6.86
CA LEU A 19 4.63 3.60 6.99
C LEU A 19 5.42 4.62 7.81
N PRO A 20 5.29 5.96 7.64
CA PRO A 20 5.99 6.93 8.47
C PRO A 20 5.74 6.76 9.97
N VAL A 21 4.51 6.37 10.36
CA VAL A 21 4.15 6.12 11.76
C VAL A 21 4.85 4.87 12.29
N HIS A 22 4.82 3.76 11.54
CA HIS A 22 5.58 2.56 11.92
C HIS A 22 7.07 2.85 12.09
N LEU A 23 7.67 3.53 11.11
CA LEU A 23 9.08 3.90 11.15
C LEU A 23 9.43 4.80 12.33
N GLY A 24 8.56 5.76 12.65
CA GLY A 24 8.74 6.62 13.80
C GLY A 24 8.66 5.86 15.13
N THR A 25 7.71 4.93 15.27
CA THR A 25 7.61 4.05 16.44
C THR A 25 8.90 3.24 16.61
N TRP A 26 9.34 2.55 15.58
CA TRP A 26 10.55 1.71 15.61
C TRP A 26 11.83 2.51 15.83
N SER A 27 11.90 3.72 15.26
CA SER A 27 13.07 4.61 15.49
C SER A 27 13.15 5.07 16.94
N ARG A 28 12.00 5.36 17.57
CA ARG A 28 11.95 5.72 18.99
C ARG A 28 12.31 4.54 19.90
N GLU A 29 11.84 3.35 19.58
CA GLU A 29 12.24 2.12 20.28
C GLU A 29 13.75 1.86 20.18
N ALA A 30 14.38 2.31 19.07
CA ALA A 30 15.83 2.28 18.88
C ALA A 30 16.57 3.48 19.49
N GLY A 31 15.89 4.33 20.29
CA GLY A 31 16.50 5.47 21.00
C GLY A 31 16.65 6.75 20.15
N GLU A 32 16.07 6.81 18.95
CA GLU A 32 16.11 8.00 18.11
C GLU A 32 14.97 8.98 18.45
N GLU A 33 15.27 10.26 18.45
CA GLU A 33 14.23 11.30 18.47
C GLU A 33 13.58 11.41 17.08
N VAL A 34 12.27 11.56 17.02
CA VAL A 34 11.49 11.60 15.76
C VAL A 34 10.58 12.81 15.73
N ALA A 35 10.47 13.45 14.58
CA ALA A 35 9.50 14.51 14.30
C ALA A 35 8.89 14.36 12.90
N TYR A 36 7.75 15.01 12.69
CA TYR A 36 7.02 14.95 11.42
C TYR A 36 6.74 16.35 10.87
N LEU A 37 6.84 16.48 9.55
CA LEU A 37 6.33 17.59 8.78
C LEU A 37 5.32 17.05 7.76
N ALA A 38 4.04 17.43 7.89
CA ALA A 38 2.96 16.84 7.10
C ALA A 38 1.87 17.86 6.71
N HIS A 39 1.04 17.48 5.75
CA HIS A 39 -0.23 18.18 5.53
C HIS A 39 -1.30 17.69 6.50
N PRO A 40 -2.24 18.56 6.91
CA PRO A 40 -3.41 18.12 7.70
C PRO A 40 -4.17 16.99 6.99
N PRO A 41 -4.78 16.06 7.76
CA PRO A 41 -5.58 15.00 7.19
C PRO A 41 -6.72 15.53 6.30
N ARG A 42 -7.09 14.76 5.29
CA ARG A 42 -8.18 15.14 4.38
C ARG A 42 -9.55 15.08 5.03
N ALA A 43 -9.72 14.19 6.00
CA ALA A 43 -10.95 13.99 6.76
C ALA A 43 -10.64 13.54 8.19
N GLY A 44 -11.46 13.96 9.14
CA GLY A 44 -11.30 13.62 10.55
C GLY A 44 -10.22 14.42 11.28
N ALA A 45 -10.13 14.21 12.59
CA ALA A 45 -9.09 14.77 13.43
C ALA A 45 -7.77 14.00 13.24
N PRO A 46 -6.59 14.66 13.35
CA PRO A 46 -5.32 13.98 13.30
C PRO A 46 -5.22 12.88 14.37
N ALA A 47 -4.76 11.70 13.98
CA ALA A 47 -4.44 10.64 14.93
C ALA A 47 -3.09 10.92 15.62
N PRO A 48 -2.85 10.38 16.83
CA PRO A 48 -1.56 10.47 17.49
C PRO A 48 -0.43 9.90 16.63
N ALA A 49 0.68 10.62 16.56
CA ALA A 49 1.91 10.17 15.92
C ALA A 49 3.00 9.90 16.99
N PRO A 50 4.03 9.07 16.69
CA PRO A 50 5.09 8.75 17.66
C PRO A 50 6.01 9.92 18.01
N GLY A 51 5.81 11.13 17.47
CA GLY A 51 6.58 12.34 17.76
C GLY A 51 5.80 13.58 17.39
N PRO A 52 6.35 14.79 17.68
CA PRO A 52 5.70 16.04 17.37
C PRO A 52 5.47 16.20 15.86
N VAL A 53 4.30 16.71 15.51
CA VAL A 53 3.89 16.95 14.11
C VAL A 53 3.77 18.45 13.87
N THR A 54 4.48 18.94 12.85
CA THR A 54 4.31 20.29 12.30
C THR A 54 3.43 20.21 11.07
N TRP A 55 2.26 20.84 11.13
CA TRP A 55 1.29 20.84 10.05
C TRP A 55 1.53 22.00 9.09
N VAL A 56 1.51 21.73 7.78
CA VAL A 56 1.63 22.73 6.72
C VAL A 56 0.46 22.58 5.75
N GLU A 57 -0.34 23.64 5.62
CA GLU A 57 -1.48 23.65 4.69
C GLU A 57 -1.03 23.38 3.24
N PRO A 58 -1.70 22.47 2.52
CA PRO A 58 -1.43 22.23 1.11
C PRO A 58 -1.80 23.45 0.27
N THR A 59 -1.32 23.51 -0.96
CA THR A 59 -1.73 24.53 -1.92
C THR A 59 -3.22 24.38 -2.26
N ARG A 60 -4.02 25.37 -1.89
CA ARG A 60 -5.43 25.48 -2.27
C ARG A 60 -5.51 26.60 -3.31
N GLY A 61 -5.43 26.30 -4.58
CA GLY A 61 -5.54 27.31 -5.61
C GLY A 61 -6.31 26.82 -6.84
N SER A 62 -7.26 27.63 -7.30
CA SER A 62 -7.96 27.48 -8.56
C SER A 62 -7.72 28.71 -9.45
N GLY A 63 -7.74 28.53 -10.77
CA GLY A 63 -7.69 29.63 -11.73
C GLY A 63 -6.30 30.19 -12.05
N LEU A 64 -6.26 31.48 -12.41
CA LEU A 64 -5.09 32.18 -12.93
C LEU A 64 -3.84 32.12 -12.02
N ARG A 65 -4.02 32.16 -10.69
CA ARG A 65 -2.93 32.08 -9.70
C ARG A 65 -2.20 30.76 -9.75
N ARG A 66 -2.91 29.65 -10.03
CA ARG A 66 -2.32 28.31 -10.24
C ARG A 66 -1.52 28.27 -11.54
N MET A 67 -2.03 28.89 -12.60
CA MET A 67 -1.38 28.98 -13.89
C MET A 67 -0.06 29.78 -13.81
N LEU A 68 -0.02 30.84 -13.04
CA LEU A 68 1.16 31.69 -12.84
C LEU A 68 2.16 31.18 -11.80
N ARG A 69 1.95 30.01 -11.22
CA ARG A 69 2.81 29.39 -10.17
C ARG A 69 3.04 30.24 -8.90
N ILE A 70 2.34 31.35 -8.73
CA ILE A 70 2.48 32.27 -7.57
C ILE A 70 2.13 31.52 -6.27
N GLU A 71 1.10 30.69 -6.30
CA GLU A 71 0.69 29.90 -5.14
C GLU A 71 1.70 28.80 -4.77
N SER A 72 2.37 28.22 -5.77
CA SER A 72 3.45 27.26 -5.52
C SER A 72 4.63 27.90 -4.82
N LEU A 73 4.94 29.17 -5.15
CA LEU A 73 6.02 29.92 -4.49
C LEU A 73 5.66 30.30 -3.05
N ALA A 74 4.42 30.73 -2.81
CA ALA A 74 3.92 31.03 -1.47
C ALA A 74 3.89 29.77 -0.59
N ALA A 75 3.44 28.64 -1.14
CA ALA A 75 3.47 27.35 -0.45
C ALA A 75 4.90 26.88 -0.17
N ALA A 76 5.82 27.01 -1.13
CA ALA A 76 7.23 26.68 -0.90
C ALA A 76 7.84 27.50 0.23
N ARG A 77 7.50 28.80 0.33
CA ARG A 77 7.93 29.65 1.45
C ARG A 77 7.33 29.23 2.79
N ARG A 78 6.05 28.82 2.84
CA ARG A 78 5.41 28.29 4.05
C ARG A 78 6.09 27.01 4.50
N ILE A 79 6.31 26.08 3.56
CA ILE A 79 7.02 24.82 3.82
C ILE A 79 8.43 25.11 4.35
N ALA A 80 9.17 26.00 3.71
CA ALA A 80 10.52 26.34 4.13
C ALA A 80 10.58 26.93 5.54
N ARG A 81 9.65 27.80 5.92
CA ARG A 81 9.57 28.37 7.28
C ARG A 81 9.23 27.31 8.31
N ALA A 82 8.29 26.40 8.01
CA ALA A 82 7.92 25.32 8.95
C ALA A 82 9.03 24.28 9.07
N ALA A 83 9.76 23.99 7.99
CA ALA A 83 10.85 23.02 7.99
C ALA A 83 12.13 23.52 8.68
N ALA A 84 12.40 24.83 8.67
CA ALA A 84 13.67 25.39 9.13
C ALA A 84 14.07 24.96 10.54
N PRO A 85 13.25 25.11 11.60
CA PRO A 85 13.60 24.70 12.95
C PRO A 85 13.73 23.18 13.12
N LEU A 86 13.00 22.41 12.31
CA LEU A 86 13.10 20.94 12.33
C LEU A 86 14.41 20.46 11.70
N LEU A 87 14.82 21.10 10.60
CA LEU A 87 16.07 20.77 9.89
C LEU A 87 17.33 21.13 10.71
N GLU A 88 17.27 22.13 11.59
CA GLU A 88 18.37 22.47 12.50
C GLU A 88 18.67 21.36 13.52
N ARG A 89 17.65 20.58 13.89
CA ARG A 89 17.74 19.47 14.83
C ARG A 89 17.88 18.11 14.17
N ALA A 90 17.62 18.03 12.85
CA ALA A 90 17.62 16.77 12.13
C ALA A 90 19.03 16.22 11.92
N GLY A 91 19.25 14.95 12.22
CA GLY A 91 20.42 14.18 11.83
C GLY A 91 20.17 13.26 10.63
N LEU A 92 18.91 13.19 10.15
CA LEU A 92 18.48 12.48 8.94
C LEU A 92 17.09 12.97 8.53
N VAL A 93 16.86 13.09 7.24
CA VAL A 93 15.54 13.44 6.67
C VAL A 93 15.01 12.29 5.84
N HIS A 94 13.82 11.78 6.18
CA HIS A 94 13.13 10.76 5.40
C HIS A 94 11.94 11.36 4.64
N LEU A 95 12.02 11.33 3.33
CA LEU A 95 11.02 11.87 2.40
C LEU A 95 10.09 10.74 1.94
N HIS A 96 8.79 10.93 2.08
CA HIS A 96 7.78 9.94 1.72
C HIS A 96 6.98 10.36 0.49
N GLY A 97 7.31 9.75 -0.66
CA GLY A 97 6.71 10.06 -1.95
C GLY A 97 7.23 11.35 -2.58
N ASN A 98 6.49 11.87 -3.55
CA ASN A 98 6.81 13.11 -4.25
C ASN A 98 5.78 14.22 -3.96
N GLY A 99 6.13 15.43 -4.33
CA GLY A 99 5.28 16.61 -4.23
C GLY A 99 6.05 17.81 -3.67
N LEU A 100 5.40 18.97 -3.71
CA LEU A 100 6.06 20.23 -3.34
C LEU A 100 6.64 20.19 -1.91
N LEU A 101 5.96 19.52 -0.97
CA LEU A 101 6.42 19.37 0.41
C LEU A 101 7.78 18.66 0.46
N THR A 102 7.87 17.47 -0.10
CA THR A 102 9.09 16.65 -0.09
C THR A 102 10.19 17.24 -0.95
N GLU A 103 9.84 17.83 -2.10
CA GLU A 103 10.80 18.47 -3.01
C GLU A 103 11.48 19.72 -2.41
N VAL A 104 10.71 20.58 -1.72
CA VAL A 104 11.25 21.77 -1.03
C VAL A 104 12.13 21.34 0.14
N VAL A 105 11.70 20.39 0.96
CA VAL A 105 12.48 19.94 2.10
C VAL A 105 13.73 19.21 1.65
N SER A 106 13.69 18.41 0.58
CA SER A 106 14.88 17.79 -0.03
C SER A 106 15.93 18.83 -0.43
N TRP A 107 15.49 19.91 -1.05
CA TRP A 107 16.40 21.01 -1.42
C TRP A 107 17.01 21.71 -0.20
N LEU A 108 16.21 21.95 0.84
CA LEU A 108 16.68 22.56 2.09
C LEU A 108 17.64 21.64 2.87
N ALA A 109 17.35 20.35 2.92
CA ALA A 109 18.21 19.34 3.55
C ALA A 109 19.58 19.25 2.86
N ALA A 110 19.59 19.22 1.52
CA ALA A 110 20.83 19.24 0.74
C ALA A 110 21.68 20.50 0.98
N ARG A 111 21.05 21.68 1.15
CA ARG A 111 21.78 22.92 1.48
C ARG A 111 22.39 22.92 2.89
N ARG A 112 21.88 22.09 3.78
CA ARG A 112 22.37 21.91 5.16
C ARG A 112 23.32 20.72 5.34
N GLY A 113 23.60 20.00 4.25
CA GLY A 113 24.41 18.79 4.35
C GLY A 113 23.76 17.73 5.23
N LEU A 114 22.45 17.49 5.09
CA LEU A 114 21.75 16.46 5.87
C LEU A 114 21.58 15.19 5.04
N PRO A 115 21.84 14.00 5.62
CA PRO A 115 21.58 12.72 4.97
C PRO A 115 20.07 12.55 4.71
N THR A 116 19.77 12.03 3.52
CA THR A 116 18.39 11.91 3.04
C THR A 116 18.06 10.51 2.56
N VAL A 117 16.86 10.03 2.95
CA VAL A 117 16.23 8.81 2.44
C VAL A 117 14.95 9.20 1.72
N LEU A 118 14.66 8.58 0.58
CA LEU A 118 13.43 8.76 -0.18
C LEU A 118 12.73 7.43 -0.34
N THR A 119 11.47 7.30 0.13
CA THR A 119 10.63 6.14 -0.14
C THR A 119 9.59 6.45 -1.21
N LEU A 120 9.48 5.59 -2.24
CA LEU A 120 8.55 5.67 -3.35
C LEU A 120 7.50 4.54 -3.26
N TYR A 121 6.21 4.92 -3.43
CA TYR A 121 5.07 4.06 -3.15
C TYR A 121 4.35 3.54 -4.40
N GLY A 122 4.49 4.19 -5.55
CA GLY A 122 3.84 3.74 -6.77
C GLY A 122 3.67 4.81 -7.84
N THR A 123 2.72 5.67 -7.69
CA THR A 123 2.32 6.66 -8.71
C THR A 123 3.45 7.54 -9.20
N GLU A 124 4.43 7.80 -8.34
CA GLU A 124 5.62 8.61 -8.62
C GLU A 124 6.49 8.01 -9.72
N VAL A 125 6.52 6.68 -9.82
CA VAL A 125 7.34 5.94 -10.79
C VAL A 125 6.48 5.46 -11.98
N TRP A 126 5.27 4.92 -11.72
CA TRP A 126 4.39 4.43 -12.79
C TRP A 126 3.97 5.51 -13.76
N HIS A 127 3.67 6.72 -13.27
CA HIS A 127 3.26 7.85 -14.08
C HIS A 127 4.36 8.89 -14.29
N TYR A 128 5.62 8.52 -14.01
CA TYR A 128 6.75 9.42 -14.18
C TYR A 128 6.86 9.88 -15.64
N ARG A 129 6.93 11.20 -15.79
CA ARG A 129 7.30 11.88 -17.02
C ARG A 129 8.24 13.02 -16.69
N ARG A 130 9.44 12.96 -17.28
CA ARG A 130 10.45 14.01 -17.07
C ARG A 130 9.89 15.38 -17.48
N ARG A 131 9.89 16.32 -16.55
CA ARG A 131 9.41 17.69 -16.78
C ARG A 131 10.56 18.59 -17.21
N ARG A 132 10.40 19.30 -18.34
CA ARG A 132 11.36 20.30 -18.81
C ARG A 132 10.79 21.70 -18.56
N PRO A 133 11.62 22.74 -18.28
CA PRO A 133 13.10 22.71 -18.11
C PRO A 133 13.54 22.24 -16.71
N VAL A 134 12.64 22.17 -15.71
CA VAL A 134 12.97 21.82 -14.33
C VAL A 134 12.13 20.65 -13.87
N ASP A 135 12.81 19.56 -13.51
CA ASP A 135 12.22 18.38 -12.90
C ASP A 135 12.68 18.25 -11.44
N LEU A 136 11.85 18.76 -10.53
CA LEU A 136 12.16 18.75 -9.10
C LEU A 136 12.19 17.33 -8.53
N PHE A 137 11.32 16.45 -9.02
CA PHE A 137 11.31 15.04 -8.61
C PHE A 137 12.66 14.36 -8.95
N THR A 138 13.11 14.46 -10.20
CA THR A 138 14.41 13.87 -10.58
C THR A 138 15.55 14.46 -9.77
N ARG A 139 15.53 15.76 -9.48
CA ARG A 139 16.55 16.40 -8.64
C ARG A 139 16.55 15.86 -7.22
N MET A 140 15.37 15.69 -6.62
CA MET A 140 15.19 15.09 -5.30
C MET A 140 15.69 13.62 -5.31
N TYR A 141 15.26 12.85 -6.29
CA TYR A 141 15.62 11.44 -6.48
C TYR A 141 17.14 11.24 -6.59
N VAL A 142 17.80 12.01 -7.44
CA VAL A 142 19.27 11.91 -7.66
C VAL A 142 20.07 12.35 -6.43
N ARG A 143 19.55 13.31 -5.64
CA ARG A 143 20.24 13.83 -4.45
C ARG A 143 20.10 12.95 -3.22
N ALA A 144 19.03 12.18 -3.10
CA ALA A 144 18.82 11.31 -1.95
C ALA A 144 19.99 10.35 -1.76
N ASP A 145 20.47 10.15 -0.55
CA ASP A 145 21.57 9.21 -0.26
C ASP A 145 21.11 7.77 -0.45
N ARG A 146 19.86 7.47 -0.09
CA ARG A 146 19.20 6.18 -0.33
C ARG A 146 17.80 6.39 -0.90
N VAL A 147 17.40 5.48 -1.78
CA VAL A 147 16.02 5.42 -2.28
C VAL A 147 15.47 4.02 -2.04
N THR A 148 14.31 3.94 -1.41
CA THR A 148 13.60 2.68 -1.19
C THR A 148 12.33 2.62 -2.03
N PHE A 149 12.05 1.45 -2.59
CA PHE A 149 10.84 1.17 -3.35
C PHE A 149 9.94 0.21 -2.58
N TYR A 150 8.66 0.46 -2.65
CA TYR A 150 7.63 -0.32 -1.95
C TYR A 150 7.36 -1.68 -2.60
N SER A 151 7.93 -1.93 -3.79
CA SER A 151 7.88 -3.20 -4.51
C SER A 151 9.06 -3.34 -5.47
N ALA A 152 9.39 -4.59 -5.85
CA ALA A 152 10.40 -4.88 -6.86
C ALA A 152 9.97 -4.37 -8.24
N GLY A 153 8.70 -4.50 -8.59
CA GLY A 153 8.18 -3.97 -9.85
C GLY A 153 8.34 -2.46 -9.99
N LEU A 154 8.24 -1.71 -8.89
CA LEU A 154 8.54 -0.26 -8.91
C LEU A 154 10.03 0.03 -9.10
N HIS A 155 10.90 -0.74 -8.45
CA HIS A 155 12.35 -0.64 -8.64
C HIS A 155 12.72 -0.91 -10.09
N ASP A 156 12.25 -2.01 -10.66
CA ASP A 156 12.54 -2.40 -12.05
C ASP A 156 11.98 -1.39 -13.05
N ARG A 157 10.80 -0.86 -12.78
CA ARG A 157 10.25 0.24 -13.57
C ARG A 157 11.13 1.48 -13.52
N ALA A 158 11.68 1.84 -12.35
CA ALA A 158 12.59 2.96 -12.21
C ALA A 158 13.87 2.74 -13.05
N LEU A 159 14.44 1.53 -13.03
CA LEU A 159 15.58 1.17 -13.88
C LEU A 159 15.24 1.31 -15.36
N ALA A 160 14.08 0.77 -15.79
CA ALA A 160 13.63 0.79 -17.19
C ALA A 160 13.41 2.21 -17.74
N ILE A 161 13.08 3.19 -16.90
CA ILE A 161 12.91 4.60 -17.31
C ILE A 161 14.16 5.46 -17.09
N GLY A 162 15.32 4.83 -16.85
CA GLY A 162 16.60 5.50 -16.74
C GLY A 162 16.86 6.20 -15.40
N LEU A 163 16.18 5.78 -14.33
CA LEU A 163 16.42 6.26 -12.96
C LEU A 163 17.39 5.35 -12.17
N GLY A 164 18.15 4.47 -12.85
CA GLY A 164 19.15 3.61 -12.22
C GLY A 164 20.29 4.41 -11.58
N ARG A 165 20.65 4.06 -10.33
CA ARG A 165 21.76 4.66 -9.58
C ARG A 165 22.16 3.76 -8.40
N PRO A 166 23.36 3.96 -7.79
CA PRO A 166 23.69 3.32 -6.50
C PRO A 166 22.73 3.77 -5.37
N GLY A 167 22.58 2.90 -4.37
CA GLY A 167 21.79 3.21 -3.17
C GLY A 167 20.29 3.01 -3.32
N LEU A 168 19.87 2.21 -4.31
CA LEU A 168 18.50 1.75 -4.47
C LEU A 168 18.26 0.46 -3.68
N SER A 169 17.10 0.29 -3.10
CA SER A 169 16.69 -0.94 -2.42
C SER A 169 15.16 -1.13 -2.47
N VAL A 170 14.72 -2.37 -2.38
CA VAL A 170 13.30 -2.70 -2.19
C VAL A 170 13.07 -2.97 -0.71
N THR A 171 12.02 -2.37 -0.15
CA THR A 171 11.56 -2.64 1.21
C THR A 171 10.05 -2.71 1.19
N TYR A 172 9.54 -3.93 1.35
CA TYR A 172 8.11 -4.19 1.32
C TYR A 172 7.39 -3.57 2.52
N PRO A 173 6.06 -3.32 2.40
CA PRO A 173 5.24 -2.81 3.50
C PRO A 173 5.17 -3.80 4.65
N PRO A 174 5.11 -3.32 5.91
CA PRO A 174 4.92 -4.21 7.04
C PRO A 174 3.49 -4.77 7.06
N VAL A 175 3.37 -6.07 7.32
CA VAL A 175 2.11 -6.75 7.63
C VAL A 175 2.11 -7.06 9.12
N VAL A 176 1.25 -6.35 9.85
CA VAL A 176 1.17 -6.43 11.32
C VAL A 176 0.66 -7.78 11.81
N GLU A 177 1.01 -8.14 13.06
CA GLU A 177 0.78 -9.48 13.64
C GLU A 177 -0.68 -9.90 13.71
N ARG A 178 -1.63 -8.96 13.70
CA ARG A 178 -3.07 -9.27 13.65
C ARG A 178 -3.46 -10.11 12.42
N PHE A 179 -2.73 -9.94 11.31
CA PHE A 179 -2.85 -10.80 10.14
C PHE A 179 -2.00 -12.05 10.36
N ALA A 180 -2.60 -13.05 11.00
CA ALA A 180 -2.02 -14.34 11.28
C ALA A 180 -3.06 -15.43 11.01
N PRO A 181 -2.64 -16.67 10.70
CA PRO A 181 -3.56 -17.77 10.47
C PRO A 181 -4.43 -18.03 11.71
N ALA A 182 -5.65 -18.49 11.48
CA ALA A 182 -6.54 -19.00 12.53
C ALA A 182 -6.56 -20.52 12.51
N SER A 183 -6.70 -21.14 13.68
CA SER A 183 -7.02 -22.55 13.80
C SER A 183 -8.40 -22.87 13.19
N ASP A 184 -8.68 -24.13 12.93
CA ASP A 184 -9.98 -24.55 12.38
C ASP A 184 -11.14 -24.21 13.32
N GLU A 185 -10.92 -24.24 14.63
CA GLU A 185 -11.92 -23.87 15.62
C GLU A 185 -12.18 -22.36 15.60
N GLU A 186 -11.14 -21.54 15.63
CA GLU A 186 -11.24 -20.08 15.50
C GLU A 186 -11.90 -19.67 14.18
N ARG A 187 -11.53 -20.33 13.09
CA ARG A 187 -12.12 -20.10 11.78
C ARG A 187 -13.63 -20.39 11.76
N ARG A 188 -14.06 -21.48 12.36
CA ARG A 188 -15.49 -21.79 12.53
C ARG A 188 -16.20 -20.73 13.40
N ALA A 189 -15.56 -20.29 14.47
CA ALA A 189 -16.10 -19.21 15.32
C ALA A 189 -16.23 -17.89 14.55
N LEU A 190 -15.20 -17.50 13.79
CA LEU A 190 -15.23 -16.32 12.93
C LEU A 190 -16.34 -16.40 11.87
N ARG A 191 -16.52 -17.54 11.21
CA ARG A 191 -17.63 -17.72 10.25
C ARG A 191 -18.99 -17.49 10.90
N ARG A 192 -19.21 -18.01 12.12
CA ARG A 192 -20.46 -17.76 12.87
C ARG A 192 -20.63 -16.27 13.21
N SER A 193 -19.60 -15.63 13.75
CA SER A 193 -19.67 -14.21 14.15
C SER A 193 -19.87 -13.25 12.98
N LEU A 194 -19.34 -13.63 11.81
CA LEU A 194 -19.50 -12.88 10.57
C LEU A 194 -20.76 -13.25 9.78
N ASN A 195 -21.58 -14.21 10.31
CA ASN A 195 -22.75 -14.77 9.64
C ASN A 195 -22.43 -15.32 8.23
N LEU A 196 -21.30 -15.99 8.08
CA LEU A 196 -20.88 -16.70 6.86
C LEU A 196 -21.40 -18.13 6.96
N THR A 197 -22.49 -18.40 6.24
CA THR A 197 -23.24 -19.66 6.40
C THR A 197 -22.93 -20.69 5.33
N ARG A 198 -22.32 -20.26 4.23
CA ARG A 198 -22.00 -21.14 3.11
C ARG A 198 -20.68 -21.86 3.32
N ARG A 199 -20.53 -23.02 2.68
CA ARG A 199 -19.33 -23.86 2.83
C ARG A 199 -18.07 -23.20 2.29
N LEU A 200 -18.19 -22.54 1.13
CA LEU A 200 -17.07 -21.89 0.44
C LEU A 200 -17.20 -20.36 0.52
N VAL A 201 -16.17 -19.70 1.01
CA VAL A 201 -16.16 -18.24 1.23
C VAL A 201 -15.02 -17.61 0.46
N LEU A 202 -15.37 -16.75 -0.50
CA LEU A 202 -14.43 -15.89 -1.23
C LEU A 202 -14.49 -14.49 -0.67
N VAL A 203 -13.34 -13.82 -0.55
CA VAL A 203 -13.24 -12.44 -0.04
C VAL A 203 -12.49 -11.56 -1.03
N ASN A 204 -13.03 -10.37 -1.24
CA ASN A 204 -12.36 -9.25 -1.92
C ASN A 204 -12.37 -8.05 -0.98
N VAL A 205 -11.20 -7.45 -0.75
CA VAL A 205 -11.06 -6.23 0.08
C VAL A 205 -10.47 -5.14 -0.80
N LYS A 206 -11.32 -4.25 -1.29
CA LYS A 206 -10.88 -3.15 -2.16
C LYS A 206 -11.94 -2.06 -2.25
N ARG A 207 -11.49 -0.82 -2.45
CA ARG A 207 -12.36 0.29 -2.80
C ARG A 207 -13.15 -0.02 -4.08
N LEU A 208 -14.45 0.29 -4.12
CA LEU A 208 -15.32 0.04 -5.28
C LEU A 208 -15.09 1.11 -6.36
N HIS A 209 -14.12 0.82 -7.24
CA HIS A 209 -13.63 1.75 -8.27
C HIS A 209 -13.30 0.97 -9.56
N PRO A 210 -13.40 1.56 -10.76
CA PRO A 210 -13.15 0.84 -12.02
C PRO A 210 -11.85 0.04 -12.07
N LEU A 211 -10.74 0.58 -11.54
CA LEU A 211 -9.45 -0.13 -11.50
C LEU A 211 -9.41 -1.32 -10.54
N ALA A 212 -10.40 -1.50 -9.68
CA ALA A 212 -10.46 -2.63 -8.75
C ALA A 212 -11.02 -3.91 -9.37
N GLY A 213 -11.65 -3.83 -10.56
CA GLY A 213 -12.03 -4.98 -11.36
C GLY A 213 -13.18 -5.84 -10.80
N GLN A 214 -13.93 -5.39 -9.77
CA GLN A 214 -14.97 -6.19 -9.11
C GLN A 214 -16.06 -6.66 -10.08
N ARG A 215 -16.31 -5.96 -11.18
CA ARG A 215 -17.29 -6.41 -12.18
C ARG A 215 -16.88 -7.77 -12.77
N TYR A 216 -15.59 -7.96 -13.11
CA TYR A 216 -15.10 -9.24 -13.61
C TYR A 216 -15.19 -10.35 -12.57
N LEU A 217 -14.98 -10.01 -11.29
CA LEU A 217 -15.17 -10.95 -10.20
C LEU A 217 -16.64 -11.40 -10.05
N ILE A 218 -17.59 -10.49 -10.16
CA ILE A 218 -19.03 -10.82 -10.06
C ILE A 218 -19.43 -11.72 -11.24
N ASP A 219 -18.94 -11.45 -12.44
CA ASP A 219 -19.21 -12.28 -13.61
C ASP A 219 -18.60 -13.69 -13.50
N ALA A 220 -17.35 -13.76 -13.08
CA ALA A 220 -16.66 -15.02 -12.82
C ALA A 220 -17.33 -15.82 -11.70
N PHE A 221 -17.78 -15.12 -10.64
CA PHE A 221 -18.48 -15.75 -9.53
C PHE A 221 -19.85 -16.30 -9.93
N ALA A 222 -20.58 -15.64 -10.86
CA ALA A 222 -21.83 -16.16 -11.40
C ALA A 222 -21.62 -17.46 -12.19
N ALA A 223 -20.52 -17.56 -12.95
CA ALA A 223 -20.15 -18.80 -13.60
C ALA A 223 -19.76 -19.90 -12.60
N LEU A 224 -18.99 -19.55 -11.58
CA LEU A 224 -18.56 -20.45 -10.50
C LEU A 224 -19.74 -21.10 -9.76
N LEU A 225 -20.82 -20.34 -9.49
CA LEU A 225 -21.98 -20.83 -8.76
C LEU A 225 -22.72 -22.00 -9.42
N ARG A 226 -22.52 -22.22 -10.74
CA ARG A 226 -23.09 -23.37 -11.44
C ARG A 226 -22.46 -24.69 -10.97
N GLU A 227 -21.19 -24.66 -10.59
CA GLU A 227 -20.42 -25.83 -10.10
C GLU A 227 -20.38 -25.86 -8.56
N HIS A 228 -20.39 -24.69 -7.93
CA HIS A 228 -20.27 -24.53 -6.48
C HIS A 228 -21.42 -23.67 -5.91
N PRO A 229 -22.68 -24.20 -5.88
CA PRO A 229 -23.86 -23.44 -5.40
C PRO A 229 -23.78 -23.09 -3.91
N ASP A 230 -22.86 -23.66 -3.20
CA ASP A 230 -22.57 -23.47 -1.78
C ASP A 230 -21.49 -22.39 -1.52
N ALA A 231 -21.16 -21.59 -2.53
CA ALA A 231 -20.21 -20.49 -2.39
C ALA A 231 -20.91 -19.17 -2.05
N GLU A 232 -20.21 -18.32 -1.29
CA GLU A 232 -20.54 -16.90 -1.11
C GLU A 232 -19.32 -16.03 -1.37
N LEU A 233 -19.59 -14.82 -1.89
CA LEU A 233 -18.61 -13.78 -2.14
C LEU A 233 -18.84 -12.61 -1.19
N VAL A 234 -17.84 -12.23 -0.41
CA VAL A 234 -17.85 -11.04 0.44
C VAL A 234 -16.97 -9.97 -0.17
N ILE A 235 -17.56 -8.82 -0.45
CA ILE A 235 -16.84 -7.64 -0.97
C ILE A 235 -16.79 -6.59 0.14
N CYS A 236 -15.61 -6.37 0.70
CA CYS A 236 -15.31 -5.37 1.72
C CYS A 236 -14.78 -4.10 1.04
N GLY A 237 -15.47 -2.99 1.22
CA GLY A 237 -15.09 -1.70 0.70
C GLY A 237 -16.29 -0.83 0.33
N THR A 238 -15.99 0.44 0.08
CA THR A 238 -16.95 1.44 -0.39
C THR A 238 -16.43 2.14 -1.64
N GLY A 239 -17.32 2.75 -2.40
CA GLY A 239 -16.94 3.52 -3.58
C GLY A 239 -18.10 3.78 -4.53
N PRO A 240 -17.84 4.56 -5.60
CA PRO A 240 -18.91 5.01 -6.51
C PRO A 240 -19.60 3.88 -7.29
N LEU A 241 -18.93 2.71 -7.45
CA LEU A 241 -19.51 1.59 -8.20
C LEU A 241 -20.45 0.69 -7.40
N ARG A 242 -20.75 0.99 -6.12
CA ARG A 242 -21.57 0.11 -5.28
C ARG A 242 -22.90 -0.28 -5.92
N ALA A 243 -23.71 0.71 -6.32
CA ALA A 243 -25.03 0.48 -6.90
C ALA A 243 -24.96 -0.30 -8.23
N GLU A 244 -23.94 -0.03 -9.06
CA GLU A 244 -23.71 -0.75 -10.32
C GLU A 244 -23.41 -2.23 -10.06
N LEU A 245 -22.51 -2.52 -9.10
CA LEU A 245 -22.09 -3.89 -8.76
C LEU A 245 -23.24 -4.70 -8.11
N GLU A 246 -24.03 -4.07 -7.24
CA GLU A 246 -25.25 -4.68 -6.66
C GLU A 246 -26.29 -4.98 -7.76
N GLY A 247 -26.52 -4.03 -8.67
CA GLY A 247 -27.39 -4.22 -9.83
C GLY A 247 -26.93 -5.35 -10.75
N ARG A 248 -25.61 -5.47 -10.97
CA ARG A 248 -25.04 -6.55 -11.76
C ARG A 248 -25.24 -7.93 -11.10
N ALA A 249 -24.99 -8.04 -9.79
CA ALA A 249 -25.25 -9.28 -9.06
C ALA A 249 -26.74 -9.69 -9.11
N SER A 250 -27.64 -8.72 -9.05
CA SER A 250 -29.08 -8.94 -9.18
C SER A 250 -29.47 -9.38 -10.59
N ALA A 251 -28.93 -8.74 -11.64
CA ALA A 251 -29.20 -9.10 -13.04
C ALA A 251 -28.72 -10.50 -13.38
N LEU A 252 -27.66 -10.97 -12.73
CA LEU A 252 -27.12 -12.34 -12.90
C LEU A 252 -27.83 -13.37 -11.97
N GLY A 253 -28.79 -12.97 -11.16
CA GLY A 253 -29.54 -13.85 -10.24
C GLY A 253 -28.73 -14.34 -9.05
N ILE A 254 -27.62 -13.71 -8.73
CA ILE A 254 -26.68 -14.16 -7.66
C ILE A 254 -26.65 -13.24 -6.44
N ALA A 255 -27.56 -12.27 -6.33
CA ALA A 255 -27.59 -11.30 -5.22
C ALA A 255 -27.60 -11.96 -3.83
N GLY A 256 -28.24 -13.14 -3.67
CA GLY A 256 -28.25 -13.91 -2.42
C GLY A 256 -26.93 -14.62 -2.09
N HIS A 257 -25.94 -14.55 -2.97
CA HIS A 257 -24.62 -15.15 -2.80
C HIS A 257 -23.49 -14.09 -2.72
N VAL A 258 -23.80 -12.81 -2.93
CA VAL A 258 -22.83 -11.71 -2.88
C VAL A 258 -23.20 -10.77 -1.75
N ARG A 259 -22.26 -10.59 -0.83
CA ARG A 259 -22.39 -9.68 0.31
C ARG A 259 -21.48 -8.47 0.13
N PHE A 260 -22.04 -7.29 0.10
CA PHE A 260 -21.32 -6.02 0.16
C PHE A 260 -21.22 -5.55 1.62
N ALA A 261 -20.09 -5.86 2.27
CA ALA A 261 -19.87 -5.58 3.70
C ALA A 261 -19.66 -4.08 4.01
N GLY A 262 -19.47 -3.24 2.99
CA GLY A 262 -19.16 -1.83 3.17
C GLY A 262 -17.74 -1.57 3.64
N LEU A 263 -17.49 -0.40 4.23
CA LEU A 263 -16.21 -0.08 4.84
C LEU A 263 -16.08 -0.88 6.14
N VAL A 264 -15.02 -1.66 6.24
CA VAL A 264 -14.66 -2.43 7.43
C VAL A 264 -13.30 -1.96 7.94
N ASP A 265 -13.09 -1.99 9.24
CA ASP A 265 -11.80 -1.71 9.85
C ASP A 265 -10.78 -2.85 9.63
N ASN A 266 -9.51 -2.58 9.91
CA ASN A 266 -8.46 -3.55 9.68
C ASN A 266 -8.57 -4.82 10.55
N GLU A 267 -9.22 -4.73 11.72
CA GLU A 267 -9.46 -5.90 12.57
C GLU A 267 -10.45 -6.84 11.90
N ARG A 268 -11.54 -6.28 11.41
CA ARG A 268 -12.55 -7.04 10.69
C ARG A 268 -12.07 -7.55 9.32
N VAL A 269 -11.15 -6.81 8.66
CA VAL A 269 -10.48 -7.32 7.45
C VAL A 269 -9.69 -8.59 7.75
N ALA A 270 -8.95 -8.62 8.88
CA ALA A 270 -8.24 -9.83 9.31
C ALA A 270 -9.20 -11.00 9.58
N ASP A 271 -10.34 -10.73 10.21
CA ASP A 271 -11.36 -11.75 10.49
C ASP A 271 -11.96 -12.34 9.21
N TYR A 272 -12.30 -11.50 8.23
CA TYR A 272 -12.77 -11.96 6.92
C TYR A 272 -11.71 -12.80 6.21
N ASN A 273 -10.46 -12.36 6.20
CA ASN A 273 -9.37 -13.11 5.59
C ASN A 273 -9.16 -14.47 6.27
N ARG A 274 -9.17 -14.52 7.61
CA ARG A 274 -9.06 -15.80 8.37
C ARG A 274 -10.21 -16.76 8.08
N ALA A 275 -11.44 -16.21 7.95
CA ALA A 275 -12.65 -16.98 7.69
C ALA A 275 -12.74 -17.52 6.26
N ALA A 276 -12.09 -16.84 5.30
CA ALA A 276 -12.16 -17.14 3.88
C ALA A 276 -11.42 -18.44 3.49
N ASP A 277 -11.85 -19.02 2.38
CA ASP A 277 -11.14 -20.09 1.68
C ASP A 277 -10.19 -19.49 0.64
N LEU A 278 -10.58 -18.37 0.01
CA LEU A 278 -9.84 -17.76 -1.07
C LEU A 278 -10.00 -16.23 -1.05
N PHE A 279 -8.90 -15.53 -1.24
CA PHE A 279 -8.90 -14.10 -1.51
C PHE A 279 -8.81 -13.83 -3.01
N VAL A 280 -9.63 -12.93 -3.54
CA VAL A 280 -9.65 -12.64 -4.98
C VAL A 280 -9.34 -11.17 -5.23
N LEU A 281 -8.32 -10.90 -6.05
CA LEU A 281 -7.87 -9.57 -6.42
C LEU A 281 -7.91 -9.36 -7.94
N PRO A 282 -9.06 -8.98 -8.51
CA PRO A 282 -9.22 -8.79 -9.96
C PRO A 282 -8.76 -7.40 -10.43
N SER A 283 -7.96 -6.69 -9.64
CA SER A 283 -7.52 -5.32 -9.93
C SER A 283 -6.81 -5.20 -11.27
N LEU A 284 -7.03 -4.10 -11.96
CA LEU A 284 -6.41 -3.84 -13.27
C LEU A 284 -5.00 -3.27 -13.14
N LEU A 285 -4.70 -2.61 -12.04
CA LEU A 285 -3.39 -2.02 -11.77
C LEU A 285 -3.13 -1.93 -10.26
N GLU A 286 -2.05 -2.55 -9.81
CA GLU A 286 -1.47 -2.42 -8.47
C GLU A 286 0.06 -2.38 -8.56
N ALA A 287 0.69 -1.61 -7.68
CA ALA A 287 2.15 -1.66 -7.50
C ALA A 287 2.55 -2.86 -6.65
N LEU A 288 2.01 -2.94 -5.44
CA LEU A 288 1.99 -4.12 -4.57
C LEU A 288 0.69 -4.09 -3.77
N PRO A 289 -0.20 -5.07 -3.93
CA PRO A 289 -1.47 -5.11 -3.21
C PRO A 289 -1.29 -5.66 -1.80
N THR A 290 -1.11 -4.79 -0.82
CA THR A 290 -0.92 -5.17 0.59
C THR A 290 -2.06 -6.03 1.14
N VAL A 291 -3.29 -5.76 0.71
CA VAL A 291 -4.48 -6.55 1.12
C VAL A 291 -4.38 -8.03 0.73
N ALA A 292 -3.71 -8.35 -0.38
CA ALA A 292 -3.45 -9.74 -0.77
C ALA A 292 -2.34 -10.37 0.10
N VAL A 293 -1.30 -9.61 0.46
CA VAL A 293 -0.28 -10.06 1.41
C VAL A 293 -0.88 -10.30 2.80
N GLU A 294 -1.81 -9.43 3.23
CA GLU A 294 -2.58 -9.60 4.47
C GLU A 294 -3.44 -10.87 4.46
N ALA A 295 -4.05 -11.22 3.31
CA ALA A 295 -4.78 -12.47 3.15
C ALA A 295 -3.85 -13.69 3.24
N LEU A 296 -2.71 -13.67 2.55
CA LEU A 296 -1.67 -14.71 2.65
C LEU A 296 -1.18 -14.88 4.08
N ALA A 297 -0.97 -13.78 4.80
CA ALA A 297 -0.58 -13.80 6.21
C ALA A 297 -1.66 -14.41 7.13
N CYS A 298 -2.93 -14.29 6.76
CA CYS A 298 -4.04 -15.01 7.42
C CYS A 298 -4.15 -16.49 7.02
N GLY A 299 -3.23 -16.98 6.20
CA GLY A 299 -3.24 -18.34 5.69
C GLY A 299 -4.21 -18.55 4.53
N THR A 300 -4.66 -17.51 3.85
CA THR A 300 -5.66 -17.58 2.77
C THR A 300 -4.98 -17.34 1.42
N PRO A 301 -4.98 -18.33 0.52
CA PRO A 301 -4.41 -18.21 -0.81
C PRO A 301 -5.12 -17.14 -1.66
N VAL A 302 -4.46 -16.72 -2.72
CA VAL A 302 -4.88 -15.58 -3.54
C VAL A 302 -5.03 -15.97 -5.01
N VAL A 303 -6.11 -15.53 -5.64
CA VAL A 303 -6.21 -15.41 -7.11
C VAL A 303 -6.13 -13.93 -7.45
N SER A 304 -5.14 -13.56 -8.25
CA SER A 304 -4.87 -12.17 -8.65
C SER A 304 -4.89 -12.03 -10.17
N ALA A 305 -5.28 -10.87 -10.66
CA ALA A 305 -5.05 -10.53 -12.06
C ALA A 305 -3.55 -10.26 -12.35
N ASP A 306 -3.15 -10.32 -13.62
CA ASP A 306 -1.77 -10.20 -14.14
C ASP A 306 -1.22 -8.77 -14.18
N HIS A 307 -1.68 -7.90 -13.28
CA HIS A 307 -1.04 -6.60 -13.06
C HIS A 307 0.34 -6.76 -12.39
N PRO A 308 1.24 -5.77 -12.49
CA PRO A 308 2.61 -5.91 -11.97
C PRO A 308 2.71 -6.44 -10.54
N GLY A 309 1.89 -5.93 -9.62
CA GLY A 309 1.86 -6.40 -8.24
C GLY A 309 1.35 -7.85 -8.08
N GLY A 310 0.41 -8.31 -8.93
CA GLY A 310 -0.07 -9.70 -8.93
C GLY A 310 1.02 -10.68 -9.38
N VAL A 311 1.76 -10.32 -10.44
CA VAL A 311 2.90 -11.10 -10.92
C VAL A 311 4.01 -11.13 -9.86
N GLU A 312 4.28 -10.01 -9.21
CA GLU A 312 5.27 -9.93 -8.12
C GLU A 312 4.87 -10.81 -6.92
N LEU A 313 3.59 -10.81 -6.54
CA LEU A 313 3.09 -11.72 -5.49
C LEU A 313 3.30 -13.19 -5.86
N HIS A 314 3.02 -13.59 -7.10
CA HIS A 314 3.28 -14.96 -7.54
C HIS A 314 4.77 -15.31 -7.47
N THR A 315 5.65 -14.39 -7.85
CA THR A 315 7.11 -14.57 -7.73
C THR A 315 7.55 -14.78 -6.28
N LEU A 316 6.92 -14.07 -5.32
CA LEU A 316 7.26 -14.13 -3.90
C LEU A 316 6.68 -15.36 -3.18
N PHE A 317 5.45 -15.74 -3.54
CA PHE A 317 4.63 -16.70 -2.77
C PHE A 317 4.29 -17.98 -3.54
N GLY A 318 4.75 -18.11 -4.80
CA GLY A 318 4.61 -19.31 -5.60
C GLY A 318 3.14 -19.74 -5.78
N GLU A 319 2.87 -21.01 -5.48
CA GLU A 319 1.57 -21.65 -5.70
C GLU A 319 0.43 -21.08 -4.86
N ASP A 320 0.72 -20.31 -3.81
CA ASP A 320 -0.31 -19.65 -3.00
C ASP A 320 -0.91 -18.41 -3.67
N VAL A 321 -0.33 -18.00 -4.80
CA VAL A 321 -0.86 -16.93 -5.65
C VAL A 321 -1.04 -17.43 -7.07
N THR A 322 -2.28 -17.59 -7.50
CA THR A 322 -2.61 -17.88 -8.91
C THR A 322 -2.82 -16.59 -9.66
N VAL A 323 -2.14 -16.42 -10.80
CA VAL A 323 -2.28 -15.23 -11.66
C VAL A 323 -3.11 -15.58 -12.89
N VAL A 324 -4.10 -14.73 -13.19
CA VAL A 324 -4.99 -14.87 -14.35
C VAL A 324 -4.96 -13.58 -15.19
N PRO A 325 -5.28 -13.65 -16.48
CA PRO A 325 -5.39 -12.46 -17.31
C PRO A 325 -6.42 -11.46 -16.74
N ARG A 326 -6.02 -10.18 -16.64
CA ARG A 326 -6.92 -9.12 -16.21
C ARG A 326 -8.02 -8.86 -17.23
N GLU A 327 -9.13 -8.27 -16.77
CA GLU A 327 -10.29 -7.92 -17.61
C GLU A 327 -10.96 -9.13 -18.31
N GLN A 328 -10.73 -10.33 -17.78
CA GLN A 328 -11.30 -11.56 -18.33
C GLN A 328 -11.96 -12.38 -17.19
N ASP A 329 -13.27 -12.57 -17.30
CA ASP A 329 -14.06 -13.32 -16.33
C ASP A 329 -13.92 -14.84 -16.47
N ALA A 330 -13.79 -15.37 -17.68
CA ALA A 330 -13.72 -16.81 -17.90
C ALA A 330 -12.44 -17.45 -17.31
N PRO A 331 -11.20 -16.95 -17.57
CA PRO A 331 -10.01 -17.47 -16.89
C PRO A 331 -10.05 -17.29 -15.38
N LEU A 332 -10.67 -16.21 -14.89
CA LEU A 332 -10.87 -16.00 -13.46
C LEU A 332 -11.80 -17.08 -12.88
N ALA A 333 -12.96 -17.33 -13.52
CA ALA A 333 -13.90 -18.37 -13.08
C ALA A 333 -13.25 -19.75 -13.04
N GLU A 334 -12.47 -20.11 -14.06
CA GLU A 334 -11.73 -21.39 -14.12
C GLU A 334 -10.72 -21.51 -12.96
N ALA A 335 -9.97 -20.45 -12.67
CA ALA A 335 -9.02 -20.45 -11.56
C ALA A 335 -9.73 -20.59 -10.20
N LEU A 336 -10.87 -19.92 -10.01
CA LEU A 336 -11.69 -20.03 -8.81
C LEU A 336 -12.24 -21.46 -8.65
N SER A 337 -12.82 -22.04 -9.70
CA SER A 337 -13.36 -23.41 -9.68
C SER A 337 -12.27 -24.44 -9.38
N ARG A 338 -11.13 -24.34 -10.05
CA ARG A 338 -9.98 -25.23 -9.82
C ARG A 338 -9.50 -25.19 -8.37
N PHE A 339 -9.41 -24.01 -7.77
CA PHE A 339 -9.02 -23.88 -6.37
C PHE A 339 -10.07 -24.47 -5.42
N LEU A 340 -11.36 -24.18 -5.65
CA LEU A 340 -12.44 -24.61 -4.77
C LEU A 340 -12.78 -26.10 -4.89
N ALA A 341 -12.31 -26.78 -5.93
CA ALA A 341 -12.39 -28.24 -6.03
C ALA A 341 -11.55 -28.94 -4.95
N ALA A 342 -10.42 -28.33 -4.55
CA ALA A 342 -9.54 -28.83 -3.48
C ALA A 342 -9.00 -27.65 -2.63
N PRO A 343 -9.85 -27.00 -1.81
CA PRO A 343 -9.45 -25.85 -1.02
C PRO A 343 -8.35 -26.22 0.00
N ARG A 344 -7.35 -25.34 0.12
CA ARG A 344 -6.25 -25.50 1.07
C ARG A 344 -5.90 -24.18 1.74
N ARG A 345 -5.10 -24.23 2.77
CA ARG A 345 -4.47 -23.06 3.36
C ARG A 345 -3.12 -22.80 2.68
N THR A 346 -2.50 -21.66 2.98
CA THR A 346 -1.17 -21.32 2.46
C THR A 346 -0.11 -22.33 2.89
N LEU A 347 0.90 -22.49 2.05
CA LEU A 347 2.03 -23.39 2.29
C LEU A 347 3.00 -22.80 3.34
N PRO A 348 3.80 -23.62 4.04
CA PRO A 348 4.82 -23.12 4.98
C PRO A 348 5.83 -22.16 4.36
N ALA A 349 6.13 -22.28 3.06
CA ALA A 349 7.02 -21.37 2.33
C ALA A 349 6.50 -19.92 2.32
N THR A 350 5.18 -19.74 2.33
CA THR A 350 4.55 -18.40 2.40
C THR A 350 4.84 -17.74 3.75
N GLU A 351 4.74 -18.47 4.87
CA GLU A 351 5.08 -17.89 6.19
C GLU A 351 6.58 -17.54 6.28
N ALA A 352 7.47 -18.36 5.71
CA ALA A 352 8.90 -18.06 5.66
C ALA A 352 9.18 -16.77 4.85
N THR A 353 8.48 -16.56 3.74
CA THR A 353 8.57 -15.33 2.94
C THR A 353 8.01 -14.13 3.68
N LEU A 354 6.85 -14.28 4.35
CA LEU A 354 6.26 -13.23 5.18
C LEU A 354 7.20 -12.83 6.31
N ALA A 355 7.78 -13.79 7.03
CA ALA A 355 8.72 -13.56 8.14
C ALA A 355 9.96 -12.78 7.67
N ARG A 356 10.52 -13.15 6.52
CA ARG A 356 11.71 -12.53 5.95
C ARG A 356 11.45 -11.16 5.37
N GLU A 357 10.30 -10.94 4.70
CA GLU A 357 10.10 -9.77 3.86
C GLU A 357 9.12 -8.75 4.43
N PHE A 358 8.06 -9.20 5.14
CA PHE A 358 6.90 -8.39 5.45
C PHE A 358 6.61 -8.22 6.95
N ARG A 359 7.11 -9.11 7.82
CA ARG A 359 6.86 -8.94 9.26
C ARG A 359 7.51 -7.66 9.80
N PRO A 360 6.87 -6.97 10.77
CA PRO A 360 7.32 -5.66 11.25
C PRO A 360 8.80 -5.61 11.64
N HIS A 361 9.31 -6.66 12.29
CA HIS A 361 10.71 -6.74 12.70
C HIS A 361 11.67 -6.74 11.49
N ALA A 362 11.35 -7.50 10.44
CA ALA A 362 12.19 -7.57 9.24
C ALA A 362 12.20 -6.24 8.47
N VAL A 363 11.03 -5.61 8.34
CA VAL A 363 10.90 -4.29 7.69
C VAL A 363 11.62 -3.22 8.50
N ARG A 364 11.45 -3.22 9.83
CA ARG A 364 12.18 -2.33 10.77
C ARG A 364 13.69 -2.42 10.57
N ASP A 365 14.22 -3.64 10.62
CA ASP A 365 15.67 -3.86 10.58
C ASP A 365 16.27 -3.39 9.24
N ARG A 366 15.55 -3.57 8.13
CA ARG A 366 15.91 -3.03 6.81
C ARG A 366 15.93 -1.51 6.80
N TYR A 367 14.91 -0.84 7.32
CA TYR A 367 14.91 0.62 7.36
C TYR A 367 15.98 1.19 8.28
N LEU A 368 16.25 0.57 9.43
CA LEU A 368 17.37 0.97 10.30
C LEU A 368 18.73 0.79 9.58
N ALA A 369 18.90 -0.26 8.79
CA ALA A 369 20.08 -0.44 7.94
C ALA A 369 20.17 0.64 6.84
N VAL A 370 19.03 0.99 6.20
CA VAL A 370 18.99 2.09 5.23
C VAL A 370 19.37 3.43 5.85
N TYR A 371 18.94 3.72 7.08
CA TYR A 371 19.30 4.95 7.80
C TYR A 371 20.79 5.00 8.12
N ARG A 372 21.38 3.89 8.63
CA ARG A 372 22.83 3.81 8.85
C ARG A 372 23.61 4.06 7.56
N ALA A 373 23.26 3.34 6.51
CA ALA A 373 23.92 3.46 5.21
C ALA A 373 23.76 4.85 4.58
N ALA A 374 22.65 5.56 4.82
CA ALA A 374 22.45 6.94 4.37
C ALA A 374 23.42 7.91 5.09
N ARG A 375 23.56 7.76 6.41
CA ARG A 375 24.49 8.57 7.24
C ARG A 375 25.94 8.32 6.82
N GLU A 376 26.35 7.07 6.68
CA GLU A 376 27.72 6.68 6.25
C GLU A 376 28.07 7.24 4.86
N GLN A 377 27.18 7.05 3.88
CA GLN A 377 27.41 7.58 2.52
C GLN A 377 27.48 9.11 2.50
N HIS A 378 26.69 9.77 3.34
CA HIS A 378 26.69 11.23 3.42
C HIS A 378 28.01 11.76 4.00
N THR A 379 28.54 11.10 5.02
CA THR A 379 29.83 11.46 5.66
C THR A 379 31.03 11.20 4.72
N ALA A 380 30.90 10.26 3.77
CA ALA A 380 31.95 9.91 2.82
C ALA A 380 32.01 10.83 1.57
N ARG A 381 31.05 11.77 1.43
CA ARG A 381 31.01 12.80 0.36
C ARG A 381 31.64 14.10 0.81
#